data_95fdea1e76ef458440b0aa2e395fa39a
#
_entry.id   95fdea1e76ef458440b0aa2e395fa39a
#
_cell.length_a   1.000
_cell.length_b   1.000
_cell.length_c   1.000
_cell.angle_alpha   90.00
_cell.angle_beta   90.00
_cell.angle_gamma   90.00
#
_symmetry.space_group_name_H-M   'P 1'
#
loop_
_entity.id
_entity.type
_entity.pdbx_description
1 polymer ?
#
loop_
_entity_poly.entity_id
_entity_poly.type
_entity_poly.pdbx_seq_one_letter_code
_entity_poly.pdbx_strand_id
1 'polypeptide(L)'
;MRILGIDPGYGITGFGLVDAQRGQFRLLNCGAITTPPNTEFSWRLEVIYNDMVQLLQVARPDVVAIEELFFGQNVTTGINVAQSRGVILLAIRQAGIPVFEYKPMQVKQAVVGYGNATKHQVQDMTKRLLHLTAMPKPDDAADAIAIALCHARSSTSLLAQVNEKLKMEN
;
A
#
# COMPACT_ATOMS: atom_id res chain seq x y z
N MET A 1 14.56 4.10 -4.45
CA MET A 1 13.43 3.27 -4.94
C MET A 1 12.13 3.92 -4.49
N ARG A 2 11.27 4.28 -5.45
CA ARG A 2 9.94 4.83 -5.16
C ARG A 2 8.94 3.69 -4.97
N ILE A 3 8.30 3.63 -3.83
CA ILE A 3 7.34 2.60 -3.47
C ILE A 3 5.99 3.26 -3.27
N LEU A 4 4.97 2.82 -4.01
CA LEU A 4 3.59 3.23 -3.80
C LEU A 4 2.89 2.18 -2.95
N GLY A 5 2.57 2.51 -1.72
CA GLY A 5 1.71 1.70 -0.84
C GLY A 5 0.25 1.97 -1.12
N ILE A 6 -0.56 0.92 -1.14
CA ILE A 6 -2.01 0.97 -1.37
C ILE A 6 -2.73 0.21 -0.27
N ASP A 7 -3.67 0.88 0.38
CA ASP A 7 -4.68 0.29 1.26
C ASP A 7 -6.02 0.24 0.51
N PRO A 8 -6.43 -0.93 -0.03
CA PRO A 8 -7.55 -1.02 -0.95
C PRO A 8 -8.90 -0.96 -0.24
N GLY A 9 -9.75 -0.04 -0.67
CA GLY A 9 -11.14 0.06 -0.24
C GLY A 9 -12.04 0.54 -1.38
N TYR A 10 -13.34 0.26 -1.31
CA TYR A 10 -14.29 0.70 -2.34
C TYR A 10 -14.90 2.08 -2.07
N GLY A 11 -14.86 2.55 -0.84
CA GLY A 11 -15.27 3.90 -0.45
C GLY A 11 -14.09 4.86 -0.38
N ILE A 12 -13.01 4.38 0.19
CA ILE A 12 -11.75 5.07 0.36
C ILE A 12 -10.64 4.08 0.04
N THR A 13 -9.78 4.42 -0.90
CA THR A 13 -8.54 3.70 -1.19
C THR A 13 -7.38 4.60 -0.80
N GLY A 14 -6.66 4.24 0.25
CA GLY A 14 -5.49 5.00 0.69
C GLY A 14 -4.29 4.78 -0.22
N PHE A 15 -3.46 5.82 -0.39
CA PHE A 15 -2.16 5.68 -1.04
C PHE A 15 -1.06 6.45 -0.31
N GLY A 16 0.15 5.92 -0.36
CA GLY A 16 1.35 6.57 0.19
C GLY A 16 2.57 6.30 -0.69
N LEU A 17 3.20 7.36 -1.20
CA LEU A 17 4.41 7.28 -2.02
C LEU A 17 5.64 7.56 -1.17
N VAL A 18 6.48 6.56 -1.00
CA VAL A 18 7.69 6.64 -0.18
C VAL A 18 8.93 6.43 -1.05
N ASP A 19 9.93 7.28 -0.89
CA ASP A 19 11.26 7.04 -1.44
C ASP A 19 12.15 6.38 -0.39
N ALA A 20 12.69 5.21 -0.73
CA ALA A 20 13.56 4.42 0.11
C ALA A 20 14.97 4.37 -0.49
N GLN A 21 15.97 4.94 0.22
CA GLN A 21 17.36 4.96 -0.21
C GLN A 21 18.28 4.65 0.95
N ARG A 22 19.10 3.59 0.85
CA ARG A 22 20.14 3.24 1.84
C ARG A 22 19.65 3.20 3.28
N GLY A 23 18.43 2.66 3.50
CA GLY A 23 17.82 2.54 4.83
C GLY A 23 17.16 3.83 5.34
N GLN A 24 17.16 4.90 4.57
CA GLN A 24 16.42 6.13 4.85
C GLN A 24 15.11 6.14 4.07
N PHE A 25 14.07 6.69 4.67
CA PHE A 25 12.74 6.77 4.10
C PHE A 25 12.25 8.21 4.06
N ARG A 26 11.67 8.61 2.93
CA ARG A 26 11.07 9.94 2.77
C ARG A 26 9.68 9.82 2.17
N LEU A 27 8.68 10.41 2.82
CA LEU A 27 7.36 10.54 2.25
C LEU A 27 7.40 11.58 1.12
N LEU A 28 6.98 11.17 -0.09
CA LEU A 28 6.91 12.06 -1.25
C LEU A 28 5.50 12.63 -1.42
N ASN A 29 4.48 11.77 -1.27
CA ASN A 29 3.07 12.13 -1.39
C ASN A 29 2.19 11.09 -0.69
N CYS A 30 1.00 11.47 -0.30
CA CYS A 30 -0.01 10.56 0.23
C CYS A 30 -1.41 11.17 0.09
N GLY A 31 -2.42 10.33 0.16
CA GLY A 31 -3.82 10.75 0.06
C GLY A 31 -4.76 9.57 -0.07
N ALA A 32 -5.93 9.84 -0.60
CA ALA A 32 -6.92 8.80 -0.84
C ALA A 32 -7.72 9.08 -2.12
N ILE A 33 -8.05 8.00 -2.84
CA ILE A 33 -9.09 7.97 -3.86
C ILE A 33 -10.41 7.74 -3.13
N THR A 34 -11.39 8.60 -3.33
CA THR A 34 -12.68 8.52 -2.64
C THR A 34 -13.82 8.40 -3.61
N THR A 35 -14.78 7.55 -3.30
CA THR A 35 -16.02 7.42 -4.07
C THR A 35 -17.21 7.71 -3.17
N PRO A 36 -18.20 8.53 -3.62
CA PRO A 36 -19.34 8.88 -2.79
C PRO A 36 -20.20 7.65 -2.43
N PRO A 37 -20.77 7.61 -1.20
CA PRO A 37 -21.77 6.61 -0.86
C PRO A 37 -23.02 6.79 -1.72
N ASN A 38 -23.83 5.73 -1.82
CA ASN A 38 -25.11 5.73 -2.54
C ASN A 38 -25.01 5.96 -4.06
N THR A 39 -23.85 5.69 -4.65
CA THR A 39 -23.67 5.65 -6.09
C THR A 39 -23.61 4.21 -6.58
N GLU A 40 -23.89 4.00 -7.87
CA GLU A 40 -23.80 2.67 -8.47
C GLU A 40 -22.39 2.07 -8.29
N PHE A 41 -22.32 0.81 -7.90
CA PHE A 41 -21.04 0.20 -7.54
C PHE A 41 -20.09 0.08 -8.74
N SER A 42 -20.61 -0.23 -9.92
CA SER A 42 -19.81 -0.28 -11.16
C SER A 42 -19.17 1.06 -11.49
N TRP A 43 -19.90 2.16 -11.31
CA TRP A 43 -19.36 3.51 -11.46
C TRP A 43 -18.23 3.80 -10.46
N ARG A 44 -18.38 3.34 -9.21
CA ARG A 44 -17.31 3.48 -8.21
C ARG A 44 -16.05 2.73 -8.62
N LEU A 45 -16.19 1.54 -9.20
CA LEU A 45 -15.06 0.77 -9.72
C LEU A 45 -14.36 1.51 -10.88
N GLU A 46 -15.12 2.15 -11.77
CA GLU A 46 -14.58 2.97 -12.86
C GLU A 46 -13.79 4.16 -12.34
N VAL A 47 -14.32 4.88 -11.34
CA VAL A 47 -13.60 6.00 -10.69
C VAL A 47 -12.29 5.52 -10.08
N ILE A 48 -12.33 4.43 -9.29
CA ILE A 48 -11.13 3.87 -8.65
C ILE A 48 -10.09 3.50 -9.72
N TYR A 49 -10.52 2.88 -10.82
CA TYR A 49 -9.63 2.50 -11.90
C TYR A 49 -8.97 3.73 -12.56
N ASN A 50 -9.77 4.71 -12.95
CA ASN A 50 -9.29 5.90 -13.64
C ASN A 50 -8.35 6.74 -12.77
N ASP A 51 -8.69 6.94 -11.50
CA ASP A 51 -7.86 7.67 -10.55
C ASP A 51 -6.56 6.92 -10.25
N MET A 52 -6.61 5.58 -10.17
CA MET A 52 -5.41 4.76 -10.01
C MET A 52 -4.49 4.88 -11.22
N VAL A 53 -5.02 4.84 -12.44
CA VAL A 53 -4.23 5.04 -13.67
C VAL A 53 -3.52 6.41 -13.64
N GLN A 54 -4.24 7.47 -13.28
CA GLN A 54 -3.65 8.81 -13.15
C GLN A 54 -2.58 8.86 -12.06
N LEU A 55 -2.85 8.26 -10.89
CA LEU A 55 -1.90 8.21 -9.79
C LEU A 55 -0.60 7.52 -10.22
N LEU A 56 -0.68 6.37 -10.89
CA LEU A 56 0.50 5.64 -11.38
C LEU A 56 1.30 6.45 -12.40
N GLN A 57 0.63 7.19 -13.31
CA GLN A 57 1.29 8.06 -14.29
C GLN A 57 2.04 9.22 -13.65
N VAL A 58 1.46 9.84 -12.61
CA VAL A 58 2.06 10.99 -11.90
C VAL A 58 3.15 10.53 -10.92
N ALA A 59 2.86 9.53 -10.11
CA ALA A 59 3.76 9.03 -9.07
C ALA A 59 5.00 8.33 -9.64
N ARG A 60 4.85 7.63 -10.78
CA ARG A 60 5.89 6.81 -11.44
C ARG A 60 6.66 5.96 -10.42
N PRO A 61 5.98 5.08 -9.67
CA PRO A 61 6.64 4.24 -8.69
C PRO A 61 7.45 3.15 -9.40
N ASP A 62 8.55 2.73 -8.77
CA ASP A 62 9.32 1.57 -9.22
C ASP A 62 8.57 0.27 -8.92
N VAL A 63 7.82 0.25 -7.80
CA VAL A 63 7.02 -0.89 -7.34
C VAL A 63 5.77 -0.41 -6.62
N VAL A 64 4.73 -1.27 -6.60
CA VAL A 64 3.54 -1.08 -5.77
C VAL A 64 3.52 -2.15 -4.67
N ALA A 65 3.26 -1.72 -3.44
CA ALA A 65 2.98 -2.58 -2.29
C ALA A 65 1.51 -2.44 -1.93
N ILE A 66 0.77 -3.55 -1.86
CA ILE A 66 -0.67 -3.55 -1.58
C ILE A 66 -1.00 -4.52 -0.46
N GLU A 67 -2.00 -4.18 0.36
CA GLU A 67 -2.46 -5.11 1.39
C GLU A 67 -3.20 -6.30 0.78
N GLU A 68 -2.92 -7.52 1.31
CA GLU A 68 -3.71 -8.70 1.01
C GLU A 68 -5.12 -8.57 1.61
N LEU A 69 -6.11 -9.09 0.89
CA LEU A 69 -7.46 -9.20 1.43
C LEU A 69 -7.51 -10.23 2.56
N PHE A 70 -8.01 -9.78 3.69
CA PHE A 70 -8.36 -10.66 4.78
C PHE A 70 -9.88 -10.64 4.97
N PHE A 71 -10.54 -11.76 4.68
CA PHE A 71 -11.99 -11.87 4.90
C PHE A 71 -12.26 -12.00 6.41
N GLY A 72 -12.73 -10.91 7.01
CA GLY A 72 -13.28 -10.91 8.36
C GLY A 72 -14.72 -11.41 8.41
N GLN A 73 -15.43 -11.12 9.49
CA GLN A 73 -16.82 -11.58 9.70
C GLN A 73 -17.85 -10.96 8.74
N ASN A 74 -17.55 -9.83 8.11
CA ASN A 74 -18.46 -9.14 7.18
C ASN A 74 -18.14 -9.47 5.72
N VAL A 75 -18.76 -10.53 5.19
CA VAL A 75 -18.53 -11.03 3.83
C VAL A 75 -18.95 -10.02 2.75
N THR A 76 -20.06 -9.31 2.93
CA THR A 76 -20.56 -8.36 1.91
C THR A 76 -19.57 -7.21 1.67
N THR A 77 -19.06 -6.62 2.74
CA THR A 77 -18.01 -5.59 2.64
C THR A 77 -16.75 -6.15 2.01
N GLY A 78 -16.38 -7.39 2.37
CA GLY A 78 -15.22 -8.07 1.82
C GLY A 78 -15.32 -8.29 0.30
N ILE A 79 -16.49 -8.63 -0.24
CA ILE A 79 -16.73 -8.78 -1.67
C ILE A 79 -16.50 -7.44 -2.41
N ASN A 80 -17.05 -6.35 -1.90
CA ASN A 80 -16.88 -5.03 -2.51
C ASN A 80 -15.41 -4.58 -2.49
N VAL A 81 -14.68 -4.83 -1.41
CA VAL A 81 -13.24 -4.56 -1.33
C VAL A 81 -12.47 -5.44 -2.31
N ALA A 82 -12.83 -6.72 -2.44
CA ALA A 82 -12.18 -7.62 -3.40
C ALA A 82 -12.33 -7.15 -4.85
N GLN A 83 -13.52 -6.68 -5.23
CA GLN A 83 -13.79 -6.16 -6.56
C GLN A 83 -13.01 -4.86 -6.83
N SER A 84 -12.98 -3.92 -5.88
CA SER A 84 -12.17 -2.69 -6.01
C SER A 84 -10.68 -3.01 -6.10
N ARG A 85 -10.20 -3.93 -5.27
CA ARG A 85 -8.81 -4.39 -5.33
C ARG A 85 -8.48 -5.03 -6.69
N GLY A 86 -9.41 -5.75 -7.29
CA GLY A 86 -9.26 -6.33 -8.63
C GLY A 86 -8.99 -5.27 -9.70
N VAL A 87 -9.74 -4.16 -9.71
CA VAL A 87 -9.51 -3.06 -10.68
C VAL A 87 -8.22 -2.30 -10.40
N ILE A 88 -7.82 -2.16 -9.13
CA ILE A 88 -6.53 -1.59 -8.75
C ILE A 88 -5.38 -2.43 -9.30
N LEU A 89 -5.41 -3.75 -9.10
CA LEU A 89 -4.41 -4.68 -9.62
C LEU A 89 -4.35 -4.67 -11.15
N LEU A 90 -5.51 -4.55 -11.81
CA LEU A 90 -5.58 -4.42 -13.27
C LEU A 90 -4.87 -3.15 -13.75
N ALA A 91 -5.13 -2.00 -13.13
CA ALA A 91 -4.48 -0.75 -13.46
C ALA A 91 -2.94 -0.83 -13.29
N ILE A 92 -2.48 -1.41 -12.18
CA ILE A 92 -1.04 -1.62 -11.91
C ILE A 92 -0.42 -2.54 -12.97
N ARG A 93 -1.09 -3.64 -13.31
CA ARG A 93 -0.61 -4.60 -14.32
C ARG A 93 -0.49 -3.97 -15.69
N GLN A 94 -1.47 -3.15 -16.09
CA GLN A 94 -1.46 -2.44 -17.37
C GLN A 94 -0.37 -1.35 -17.44
N ALA A 95 -0.02 -0.75 -16.29
CA ALA A 95 1.11 0.17 -16.20
C ALA A 95 2.48 -0.55 -16.25
N GLY A 96 2.52 -1.88 -16.22
CA GLY A 96 3.76 -2.67 -16.24
C GLY A 96 4.59 -2.59 -14.96
N ILE A 97 3.98 -2.17 -13.84
CA ILE A 97 4.68 -1.97 -12.58
C ILE A 97 4.61 -3.26 -11.72
N PRO A 98 5.73 -3.71 -11.13
CA PRO A 98 5.72 -4.86 -10.22
C PRO A 98 4.86 -4.59 -8.98
N VAL A 99 4.09 -5.61 -8.55
CA VAL A 99 3.24 -5.53 -7.35
C VAL A 99 3.67 -6.57 -6.32
N PHE A 100 3.70 -6.17 -5.05
CA PHE A 100 4.00 -7.02 -3.91
C PHE A 100 2.86 -6.91 -2.89
N GLU A 101 2.44 -8.07 -2.38
CA GLU A 101 1.30 -8.19 -1.48
C GLU A 101 1.76 -8.48 -0.06
N TYR A 102 1.14 -7.83 0.92
CA TYR A 102 1.50 -7.96 2.33
C TYR A 102 0.27 -8.18 3.21
N LYS A 103 0.37 -9.16 4.11
CA LYS A 103 -0.65 -9.36 5.15
C LYS A 103 -0.56 -8.28 6.22
N PRO A 104 -1.68 -7.90 6.86
CA PRO A 104 -1.68 -6.91 7.95
C PRO A 104 -0.65 -7.20 9.04
N MET A 105 -0.46 -8.46 9.40
CA MET A 105 0.52 -8.87 10.39
C MET A 105 1.97 -8.64 9.92
N GLN A 106 2.26 -8.82 8.62
CA GLN A 106 3.58 -8.54 8.06
C GLN A 106 3.90 -7.04 8.08
N VAL A 107 2.90 -6.19 7.79
CA VAL A 107 3.05 -4.73 7.88
C VAL A 107 3.39 -4.33 9.31
N LYS A 108 2.65 -4.82 10.30
CA LYS A 108 2.92 -4.56 11.72
C LYS A 108 4.31 -5.03 12.13
N GLN A 109 4.68 -6.27 11.79
CA GLN A 109 5.99 -6.84 12.08
C GLN A 109 7.12 -6.01 11.44
N ALA A 110 6.97 -5.60 10.19
CA ALA A 110 7.98 -4.83 9.49
C ALA A 110 8.14 -3.42 10.07
N VAL A 111 7.05 -2.74 10.41
CA VAL A 111 7.09 -1.34 10.88
C VAL A 111 7.45 -1.25 12.36
N VAL A 112 6.84 -2.07 13.22
CA VAL A 112 6.99 -1.97 14.69
C VAL A 112 7.93 -3.02 15.27
N GLY A 113 8.08 -4.17 14.59
CA GLY A 113 8.91 -5.29 15.05
C GLY A 113 8.12 -6.48 15.60
N TYR A 114 6.79 -6.37 15.75
CA TYR A 114 5.91 -7.46 16.20
C TYR A 114 4.52 -7.37 15.57
N GLY A 115 3.89 -8.55 15.31
CA GLY A 115 2.68 -8.65 14.49
C GLY A 115 1.36 -8.29 15.20
N ASN A 116 1.33 -8.22 16.53
CA ASN A 116 0.14 -7.83 17.32
C ASN A 116 0.11 -6.34 17.70
N ALA A 117 0.93 -5.50 17.03
CA ALA A 117 0.93 -4.06 17.24
C ALA A 117 -0.46 -3.46 16.98
N THR A 118 -0.84 -2.48 17.80
CA THR A 118 -2.07 -1.70 17.59
C THR A 118 -1.91 -0.74 16.42
N LYS A 119 -3.02 -0.26 15.85
CA LYS A 119 -3.01 0.77 14.79
C LYS A 119 -2.23 2.01 15.23
N HIS A 120 -2.43 2.47 16.45
CA HIS A 120 -1.71 3.63 16.99
C HIS A 120 -0.19 3.42 17.04
N GLN A 121 0.27 2.23 17.44
CA GLN A 121 1.71 1.91 17.47
C GLN A 121 2.32 1.89 16.08
N VAL A 122 1.59 1.37 15.08
CA VAL A 122 2.02 1.41 13.67
C VAL A 122 2.13 2.85 13.18
N GLN A 123 1.13 3.69 13.45
CA GLN A 123 1.13 5.10 13.08
C GLN A 123 2.27 5.88 13.75
N ASP A 124 2.49 5.69 15.05
CA ASP A 124 3.58 6.37 15.77
C ASP A 124 4.96 5.98 15.22
N MET A 125 5.18 4.68 14.96
CA MET A 125 6.43 4.24 14.37
C MET A 125 6.61 4.73 12.92
N THR A 126 5.55 4.72 12.11
CA THR A 126 5.55 5.27 10.75
C THR A 126 5.94 6.75 10.76
N LYS A 127 5.36 7.52 11.67
CA LYS A 127 5.69 8.93 11.88
C LYS A 127 7.17 9.13 12.20
N ARG A 128 7.73 8.31 13.11
CA ARG A 128 9.15 8.37 13.50
C ARG A 128 10.08 8.02 12.35
N LEU A 129 9.78 6.92 11.62
CA LEU A 129 10.59 6.46 10.50
C LEU A 129 10.68 7.46 9.36
N LEU A 130 9.65 8.27 9.18
CA LEU A 130 9.56 9.29 8.12
C LEU A 130 9.83 10.71 8.62
N HIS A 131 10.17 10.88 9.92
CA HIS A 131 10.42 12.19 10.57
C HIS A 131 9.27 13.18 10.38
N LEU A 132 8.02 12.69 10.43
CA LEU A 132 6.83 13.54 10.27
C LEU A 132 6.47 14.24 11.59
N THR A 133 5.95 15.45 11.51
CA THR A 133 5.41 16.20 12.67
C THR A 133 4.05 15.67 13.12
N ALA A 134 3.22 15.22 12.17
CA ALA A 134 1.92 14.59 12.39
C ALA A 134 1.67 13.49 11.37
N MET A 135 0.81 12.51 11.70
CA MET A 135 0.36 11.53 10.72
C MET A 135 -0.56 12.17 9.69
N PRO A 136 -0.38 11.84 8.39
CA PRO A 136 -1.29 12.25 7.33
C PRO A 136 -2.72 11.73 7.56
N LYS A 137 -3.68 12.48 7.02
CA LYS A 137 -5.09 12.11 6.96
C LYS A 137 -5.50 11.91 5.49
N PRO A 138 -6.50 11.06 5.20
CA PRO A 138 -7.24 10.18 6.13
C PRO A 138 -6.38 9.02 6.66
N ASP A 139 -6.96 8.22 7.58
CA ASP A 139 -6.26 7.07 8.20
C ASP A 139 -5.81 6.04 7.17
N ASP A 140 -6.59 5.86 6.09
CA ASP A 140 -6.26 4.96 4.97
C ASP A 140 -4.95 5.36 4.28
N ALA A 141 -4.64 6.66 4.20
CA ALA A 141 -3.36 7.14 3.69
C ALA A 141 -2.21 6.76 4.63
N ALA A 142 -2.43 6.83 5.95
CA ALA A 142 -1.44 6.40 6.93
C ALA A 142 -1.17 4.89 6.88
N ASP A 143 -2.21 4.09 6.69
CA ASP A 143 -2.10 2.64 6.53
C ASP A 143 -1.34 2.29 5.23
N ALA A 144 -1.64 2.98 4.12
CA ALA A 144 -0.92 2.84 2.85
C ALA A 144 0.57 3.20 2.96
N ILE A 145 0.92 4.23 3.72
CA ILE A 145 2.33 4.58 3.99
C ILE A 145 3.03 3.44 4.75
N ALA A 146 2.37 2.84 5.75
CA ALA A 146 2.92 1.72 6.50
C ALA A 146 3.17 0.49 5.59
N ILE A 147 2.29 0.25 4.61
CA ILE A 147 2.45 -0.82 3.60
C ILE A 147 3.68 -0.54 2.72
N ALA A 148 3.90 0.71 2.28
CA ALA A 148 5.10 1.09 1.53
C ALA A 148 6.38 0.88 2.35
N LEU A 149 6.38 1.25 3.63
CA LEU A 149 7.50 1.00 4.54
C LEU A 149 7.75 -0.48 4.79
N CYS A 150 6.70 -1.31 4.84
CA CYS A 150 6.83 -2.75 4.92
C CYS A 150 7.65 -3.29 3.74
N HIS A 151 7.31 -2.89 2.52
CA HIS A 151 8.07 -3.29 1.33
C HIS A 151 9.51 -2.77 1.39
N ALA A 152 9.73 -1.51 1.73
CA ALA A 152 11.05 -0.91 1.82
C ALA A 152 11.99 -1.68 2.76
N ARG A 153 11.47 -2.12 3.91
CA ARG A 153 12.24 -2.88 4.92
C ARG A 153 12.43 -4.35 4.54
N SER A 154 11.44 -4.96 3.91
CA SER A 154 11.51 -6.35 3.46
C SER A 154 12.48 -6.51 2.28
N SER A 155 12.51 -5.57 1.34
CA SER A 155 13.40 -5.60 0.18
C SER A 155 14.88 -5.36 0.52
N THR A 156 15.16 -4.68 1.63
CA THR A 156 16.52 -4.43 2.12
C THR A 156 17.05 -5.52 3.04
N SER A 157 16.25 -6.52 3.39
CA SER A 157 16.73 -7.62 4.22
C SER A 157 17.75 -8.46 3.45
N LEU A 158 18.82 -8.89 4.15
CA LEU A 158 19.87 -9.77 3.57
C LEU A 158 19.32 -11.03 2.92
N LEU A 159 18.20 -11.56 3.43
CA LEU A 159 17.48 -12.71 2.87
C LEU A 159 16.84 -12.40 1.49
N ALA A 160 16.31 -11.19 1.30
CA ALA A 160 15.78 -10.78 0.00
C ALA A 160 16.92 -10.66 -1.03
N GLN A 161 18.06 -10.11 -0.65
CA GLN A 161 19.24 -9.99 -1.51
C GLN A 161 19.84 -11.35 -1.90
N VAL A 162 19.84 -12.32 -0.99
CA VAL A 162 20.29 -13.69 -1.25
C VAL A 162 19.32 -14.41 -2.21
N ASN A 163 18.02 -14.26 -1.99
CA ASN A 163 17.01 -14.88 -2.84
C ASN A 163 16.96 -14.29 -4.27
N GLU A 164 17.25 -12.99 -4.45
CA GLU A 164 17.41 -12.40 -5.78
C GLU A 164 18.64 -12.95 -6.51
N LYS A 165 19.77 -13.07 -5.84
CA LYS A 165 20.98 -13.67 -6.44
C LYS A 165 20.75 -15.11 -6.90
N LEU A 166 20.10 -15.94 -6.08
CA LEU A 166 19.79 -17.32 -6.42
C LEU A 166 18.78 -17.46 -7.57
N LYS A 167 17.92 -16.45 -7.79
CA LYS A 167 16.98 -16.45 -8.95
C LYS A 167 17.65 -15.97 -10.24
N MET A 168 18.75 -15.25 -10.18
CA MET A 168 19.50 -14.80 -11.35
C MET A 168 20.52 -15.83 -11.86
N GLU A 169 20.86 -16.84 -11.03
CA GLU A 169 21.80 -17.91 -11.36
C GLU A 169 21.13 -19.21 -11.89
N ASN A 170 19.78 -19.23 -11.96
CA ASN A 170 18.97 -20.31 -12.53
C ASN A 170 18.16 -19.82 -13.74
#